data_7d0e08e52df430ad04a764b1ee0d1f66
#
_entry.id   7d0e08e52df430ad04a764b1ee0d1f66
#
_cell.length_a   1.000
_cell.length_b   1.000
_cell.length_c   1.000
_cell.angle_alpha   90.00
_cell.angle_beta   90.00
_cell.angle_gamma   90.00
#
_symmetry.space_group_name_H-M   'P 1'
#
loop_
_entity.id
_entity.type
_entity.pdbx_description
1 polymer ?
#
loop_
_entity_poly.entity_id
_entity_poly.type
_entity_poly.pdbx_seq_one_letter_code
_entity_poly.pdbx_strand_id
1 'polypeptide(L)'
;NSSFRVTSPKGITVLVDPWRNDPSGAWGLWYRMDFPKVDVDIVMSTHAHFDHDAIGAVDSHMILDRMAGEFTFGDVKITGIADKHQCLAPGLIPWTDAVKQFEGREVICGGNPDINYRHLDNSMYLIETGGMKFLMWGDNRPDPSEKALSMIGNVDVVFVPVDGSKHILDYSQADKVVSMVKANIAIPHHYLVKETTFVTSTLFPALEWAQTHENTLLDAATVTINKSVLKGKDGHVYYFGSNQLVSIGSKN
;
A
#
# COMPACT_ATOMS: atom_id res chain seq x y z
N ASN A 1 -3.51 0.18 -7.33
CA ASN A 1 -4.35 -0.37 -6.25
C ASN A 1 -3.46 -0.87 -5.12
N SER A 2 -3.78 -0.46 -3.91
CA SER A 2 -2.95 -0.70 -2.72
C SER A 2 -3.65 -1.58 -1.70
N SER A 3 -4.82 -2.14 -2.04
CA SER A 3 -5.63 -2.92 -1.10
C SER A 3 -5.18 -4.37 -1.01
N PHE A 4 -4.87 -4.81 0.21
CA PHE A 4 -4.49 -6.19 0.49
C PHE A 4 -5.24 -6.72 1.72
N ARG A 5 -5.55 -8.02 1.68
CA ARG A 5 -6.09 -8.73 2.84
C ARG A 5 -5.06 -9.74 3.34
N VAL A 6 -4.68 -9.62 4.59
CA VAL A 6 -3.86 -10.60 5.30
C VAL A 6 -4.79 -11.48 6.15
N THR A 7 -4.65 -12.80 6.04
CA THR A 7 -5.38 -13.74 6.89
C THR A 7 -4.40 -14.47 7.80
N SER A 8 -4.63 -14.39 9.11
CA SER A 8 -3.80 -15.03 10.11
C SER A 8 -3.98 -16.55 10.15
N PRO A 9 -3.08 -17.31 10.76
CA PRO A 9 -3.25 -18.76 10.96
C PRO A 9 -4.51 -19.16 11.72
N LYS A 10 -5.06 -18.27 12.58
CA LYS A 10 -6.31 -18.50 13.31
C LYS A 10 -7.54 -17.95 12.59
N GLY A 11 -7.37 -17.44 11.37
CA GLY A 11 -8.47 -16.97 10.54
C GLY A 11 -8.82 -15.49 10.70
N ILE A 12 -8.09 -14.72 11.55
CA ILE A 12 -8.30 -13.26 11.64
C ILE A 12 -7.92 -12.61 10.33
N THR A 13 -8.80 -11.77 9.82
CA THR A 13 -8.66 -11.07 8.54
C THR A 13 -8.39 -9.58 8.75
N VAL A 14 -7.33 -9.08 8.13
CA VAL A 14 -6.93 -7.67 8.15
C VAL A 14 -6.94 -7.14 6.73
N LEU A 15 -7.78 -6.17 6.44
CA LEU A 15 -7.84 -5.47 5.17
C LEU A 15 -7.14 -4.12 5.30
N VAL A 16 -6.26 -3.81 4.36
CA VAL A 16 -5.55 -2.54 4.31
C VAL A 16 -5.95 -1.79 3.05
N ASP A 17 -6.14 -0.50 3.16
CA ASP A 17 -6.35 0.46 2.09
C ASP A 17 -7.45 0.07 1.09
N PRO A 18 -8.70 -0.13 1.52
CA PRO A 18 -9.81 -0.26 0.60
C PRO A 18 -10.02 1.06 -0.17
N TRP A 19 -10.26 0.96 -1.46
CA TRP A 19 -10.41 2.12 -2.35
C TRP A 19 -11.89 2.42 -2.68
N ARG A 20 -12.16 3.63 -3.14
CA ARG A 20 -13.49 4.06 -3.63
C ARG A 20 -13.35 4.95 -4.85
N ASN A 21 -14.41 5.12 -5.58
CA ASN A 21 -14.55 6.23 -6.50
C ASN A 21 -14.97 7.50 -5.74
N ASP A 22 -14.76 8.67 -6.36
CA ASP A 22 -15.11 9.98 -5.79
C ASP A 22 -15.90 10.80 -6.83
N PRO A 23 -17.12 10.34 -7.23
CA PRO A 23 -17.84 10.87 -8.40
C PRO A 23 -18.24 12.35 -8.26
N SER A 24 -18.38 12.84 -7.03
CA SER A 24 -18.71 14.24 -6.72
C SER A 24 -17.50 15.08 -6.32
N GLY A 25 -16.33 14.46 -6.16
CA GLY A 25 -15.10 15.10 -5.70
C GLY A 25 -14.14 15.45 -6.84
N ALA A 26 -12.92 15.76 -6.44
CA ALA A 26 -11.86 16.19 -7.34
C ALA A 26 -11.39 15.08 -8.31
N TRP A 27 -11.54 13.82 -7.94
CA TRP A 27 -10.97 12.68 -8.64
C TRP A 27 -11.95 11.96 -9.56
N GLY A 28 -13.27 12.12 -9.35
CA GLY A 28 -14.30 11.54 -10.19
C GLY A 28 -14.33 10.00 -10.17
N LEU A 29 -14.65 9.41 -11.31
CA LEU A 29 -14.65 7.97 -11.50
C LEU A 29 -13.25 7.53 -11.97
N TRP A 30 -12.53 6.87 -11.08
CA TRP A 30 -11.20 6.36 -11.35
C TRP A 30 -11.21 4.86 -11.66
N TYR A 31 -11.95 4.10 -10.86
CA TYR A 31 -12.02 2.63 -10.98
C TYR A 31 -13.24 2.21 -11.78
N ARG A 32 -13.10 1.17 -12.61
CA ARG A 32 -14.15 0.60 -13.45
C ARG A 32 -15.21 -0.17 -12.65
N MET A 33 -14.88 -0.55 -11.45
CA MET A 33 -15.76 -1.31 -10.55
C MET A 33 -15.77 -0.65 -9.18
N ASP A 34 -16.81 -0.88 -8.42
CA ASP A 34 -16.83 -0.54 -7.00
C ASP A 34 -15.93 -1.52 -6.22
N PHE A 35 -15.47 -1.07 -5.04
CA PHE A 35 -14.76 -1.96 -4.15
C PHE A 35 -15.65 -3.17 -3.79
N PRO A 36 -15.14 -4.39 -3.82
CA PRO A 36 -15.95 -5.56 -3.54
C PRO A 36 -16.49 -5.52 -2.11
N LYS A 37 -17.73 -5.99 -1.93
CA LYS A 37 -18.28 -6.17 -0.57
C LYS A 37 -17.49 -7.26 0.13
N VAL A 38 -16.83 -6.91 1.20
CA VAL A 38 -16.03 -7.80 2.03
C VAL A 38 -16.38 -7.61 3.49
N ASP A 39 -16.34 -8.70 4.24
CA ASP A 39 -16.46 -8.74 5.69
C ASP A 39 -15.09 -9.16 6.23
N VAL A 40 -14.53 -8.38 7.16
CA VAL A 40 -13.21 -8.61 7.75
C VAL A 40 -13.22 -8.30 9.24
N ASP A 41 -12.29 -8.85 9.98
CA ASP A 41 -12.17 -8.54 11.41
C ASP A 41 -11.62 -7.12 11.63
N ILE A 42 -10.64 -6.72 10.83
CA ILE A 42 -9.96 -5.43 10.95
C ILE A 42 -9.87 -4.77 9.58
N VAL A 43 -10.26 -3.50 9.48
CA VAL A 43 -9.97 -2.66 8.32
C VAL A 43 -9.06 -1.51 8.72
N MET A 44 -8.08 -1.19 7.86
CA MET A 44 -7.09 -0.14 8.10
C MET A 44 -6.96 0.77 6.89
N SER A 45 -6.69 2.07 7.15
CA SER A 45 -6.25 3.03 6.13
C SER A 45 -4.91 3.63 6.53
N THR A 46 -3.97 3.66 5.57
CA THR A 46 -2.67 4.31 5.76
C THR A 46 -2.77 5.83 5.70
N HIS A 47 -3.62 6.37 4.83
CA HIS A 47 -3.83 7.82 4.67
C HIS A 47 -5.19 8.13 4.01
N ALA A 48 -5.55 9.41 3.94
CA ALA A 48 -6.89 9.87 3.55
C ALA A 48 -7.03 10.22 2.07
N HIS A 49 -6.53 9.39 1.16
CA HIS A 49 -6.83 9.49 -0.26
C HIS A 49 -7.90 8.47 -0.67
N PHE A 50 -8.70 8.83 -1.70
CA PHE A 50 -9.86 8.04 -2.15
C PHE A 50 -9.50 6.60 -2.54
N ASP A 51 -8.26 6.35 -2.93
CA ASP A 51 -7.72 5.04 -3.30
C ASP A 51 -7.17 4.23 -2.11
N HIS A 52 -7.33 4.75 -0.87
CA HIS A 52 -6.87 4.11 0.37
C HIS A 52 -7.87 4.19 1.53
N ASP A 53 -8.94 5.00 1.45
CA ASP A 53 -9.75 5.39 2.63
C ASP A 53 -11.21 4.90 2.63
N ALA A 54 -11.56 3.91 1.82
CA ALA A 54 -12.94 3.39 1.80
C ALA A 54 -13.31 2.52 3.02
N ILE A 55 -12.69 2.74 4.16
CA ILE A 55 -12.88 1.96 5.40
C ILE A 55 -14.32 1.94 5.87
N GLY A 56 -15.08 3.03 5.68
CA GLY A 56 -16.49 3.11 6.05
C GLY A 56 -17.44 2.28 5.17
N ALA A 57 -16.97 1.75 4.04
CA ALA A 57 -17.73 0.89 3.14
C ALA A 57 -17.48 -0.61 3.40
N VAL A 58 -16.61 -0.94 4.35
CA VAL A 58 -16.22 -2.31 4.70
C VAL A 58 -16.88 -2.70 6.00
N ASP A 59 -17.56 -3.85 6.04
CA ASP A 59 -18.06 -4.41 7.27
C ASP A 59 -16.91 -5.00 8.09
N SER A 60 -16.72 -4.51 9.33
CA SER A 60 -15.57 -4.87 10.15
C SER A 60 -15.82 -4.71 11.65
N HIS A 61 -15.13 -5.50 12.47
CA HIS A 61 -15.20 -5.40 13.92
C HIS A 61 -14.33 -4.28 14.47
N MET A 62 -13.22 -3.95 13.78
CA MET A 62 -12.26 -2.92 14.21
C MET A 62 -11.86 -2.05 13.03
N ILE A 63 -11.81 -0.74 13.23
CA ILE A 63 -11.36 0.25 12.25
C ILE A 63 -10.12 0.95 12.80
N LEU A 64 -9.01 0.91 12.06
CA LEU A 64 -7.78 1.62 12.36
C LEU A 64 -7.50 2.65 11.25
N ASP A 65 -8.13 3.82 11.37
CA ASP A 65 -7.98 4.91 10.41
C ASP A 65 -6.76 5.76 10.77
N ARG A 66 -5.64 5.54 10.07
CA ARG A 66 -4.37 6.29 10.26
C ARG A 66 -3.89 6.29 11.71
N MET A 67 -4.02 5.16 12.36
CA MET A 67 -3.72 5.07 13.79
C MET A 67 -2.24 4.77 14.04
N ALA A 68 -1.63 5.52 14.95
CA ALA A 68 -0.32 5.21 15.50
C ALA A 68 -0.47 4.53 16.87
N GLY A 69 0.37 3.53 17.13
CA GLY A 69 0.34 2.77 18.37
C GLY A 69 0.28 1.26 18.15
N GLU A 70 0.10 0.51 19.24
CA GLU A 70 0.03 -0.96 19.20
C GLU A 70 -1.39 -1.44 19.48
N PHE A 71 -1.86 -2.37 18.66
CA PHE A 71 -3.19 -2.97 18.72
C PHE A 71 -3.05 -4.48 18.62
N THR A 72 -3.86 -5.22 19.36
CA THR A 72 -3.86 -6.69 19.32
C THR A 72 -5.29 -7.19 19.17
N PHE A 73 -5.50 -8.10 18.22
CA PHE A 73 -6.76 -8.77 17.99
C PHE A 73 -6.49 -10.24 17.65
N GLY A 74 -6.91 -11.14 18.54
CA GLY A 74 -6.64 -12.55 18.39
C GLY A 74 -5.14 -12.87 18.34
N ASP A 75 -4.69 -13.47 17.25
CA ASP A 75 -3.28 -13.80 16.97
C ASP A 75 -2.59 -12.78 16.06
N VAL A 76 -3.18 -11.62 15.90
CA VAL A 76 -2.65 -10.50 15.11
C VAL A 76 -2.23 -9.37 16.04
N LYS A 77 -0.99 -8.91 15.93
CA LYS A 77 -0.51 -7.66 16.50
C LYS A 77 -0.27 -6.67 15.36
N ILE A 78 -0.73 -5.44 15.53
CA ILE A 78 -0.56 -4.35 14.57
C ILE A 78 0.16 -3.20 15.27
N THR A 79 1.24 -2.71 14.67
CA THR A 79 1.91 -1.49 15.10
C THR A 79 1.77 -0.44 14.01
N GLY A 80 1.03 0.62 14.31
CA GLY A 80 0.91 1.79 13.44
C GLY A 80 2.06 2.77 13.71
N ILE A 81 2.74 3.19 12.65
CA ILE A 81 3.92 4.06 12.68
C ILE A 81 3.63 5.28 11.84
N ALA A 82 3.37 6.41 12.50
CA ALA A 82 3.07 7.65 11.81
C ALA A 82 4.32 8.24 11.14
N ASP A 83 4.21 8.59 9.87
CA ASP A 83 5.21 9.28 9.08
C ASP A 83 4.52 10.15 8.01
N LYS A 84 5.16 10.44 6.91
CA LYS A 84 4.71 11.36 5.88
C LYS A 84 4.39 10.67 4.58
N HIS A 85 3.29 11.07 3.98
CA HIS A 85 3.00 10.78 2.59
C HIS A 85 4.09 11.36 1.66
N GLN A 86 4.42 10.63 0.60
CA GLN A 86 5.33 11.13 -0.44
C GLN A 86 4.64 12.20 -1.27
N CYS A 87 5.18 13.40 -1.24
CA CYS A 87 4.67 14.53 -2.01
C CYS A 87 5.68 15.09 -3.01
N LEU A 88 6.95 14.96 -2.72
CA LEU A 88 8.05 15.41 -3.56
C LEU A 88 9.20 14.42 -3.45
N ALA A 89 9.57 13.82 -4.55
CA ALA A 89 10.86 13.14 -4.66
C ALA A 89 11.83 14.04 -5.43
N PRO A 90 13.09 14.21 -4.97
CA PRO A 90 14.08 15.04 -5.66
C PRO A 90 14.23 14.63 -7.13
N GLY A 91 14.16 15.61 -8.04
CA GLY A 91 14.26 15.39 -9.48
C GLY A 91 12.98 14.87 -10.14
N LEU A 92 11.90 14.76 -9.40
CA LEU A 92 10.61 14.30 -9.89
C LEU A 92 9.69 15.49 -10.20
N ILE A 93 8.70 15.25 -11.06
CA ILE A 93 7.64 16.24 -11.28
C ILE A 93 6.88 16.39 -9.96
N PRO A 94 6.71 17.60 -9.43
CA PRO A 94 5.88 17.83 -8.27
C PRO A 94 4.49 17.22 -8.51
N TRP A 95 3.92 16.60 -7.48
CA TRP A 95 2.56 16.05 -7.55
C TRP A 95 1.53 17.05 -8.07
N THR A 96 1.65 18.31 -7.63
CA THR A 96 0.84 19.44 -8.14
C THR A 96 0.94 19.64 -9.64
N ASP A 97 2.11 19.42 -10.24
CA ASP A 97 2.29 19.58 -11.69
C ASP A 97 1.79 18.36 -12.46
N ALA A 98 1.93 17.18 -11.89
CA ALA A 98 1.31 15.96 -12.46
C ALA A 98 -0.22 16.11 -12.52
N VAL A 99 -0.85 16.58 -11.46
CA VAL A 99 -2.31 16.81 -11.44
C VAL A 99 -2.76 17.92 -12.37
N LYS A 100 -2.01 19.00 -12.49
CA LYS A 100 -2.30 20.07 -13.49
C LYS A 100 -2.30 19.54 -14.91
N GLN A 101 -1.42 18.59 -15.23
CA GLN A 101 -1.40 17.93 -16.54
C GLN A 101 -2.64 17.07 -16.77
N PHE A 102 -3.26 16.54 -15.71
CA PHE A 102 -4.41 15.65 -15.82
C PHE A 102 -5.73 16.39 -15.96
N GLU A 103 -5.97 17.46 -15.20
CA GLU A 103 -7.29 18.08 -15.16
C GLU A 103 -7.29 19.59 -14.91
N GLY A 104 -6.12 20.22 -14.87
CA GLY A 104 -6.00 21.63 -14.52
C GLY A 104 -6.37 21.95 -13.06
N ARG A 105 -6.44 20.93 -12.18
CA ARG A 105 -6.76 21.08 -10.77
C ARG A 105 -5.48 21.12 -9.93
N GLU A 106 -5.46 22.05 -9.00
CA GLU A 106 -4.36 22.18 -8.06
C GLU A 106 -4.57 21.22 -6.89
N VAL A 107 -3.72 20.20 -6.77
CA VAL A 107 -3.65 19.36 -5.58
C VAL A 107 -2.48 19.85 -4.73
N ILE A 108 -2.79 20.26 -3.55
CA ILE A 108 -1.79 20.71 -2.58
C ILE A 108 -1.40 19.49 -1.75
N CYS A 109 -0.28 18.87 -2.09
CA CYS A 109 0.39 17.96 -1.18
C CYS A 109 0.87 18.74 0.04
N GLY A 110 0.05 18.74 1.08
CA GLY A 110 0.44 19.15 2.42
C GLY A 110 1.16 20.47 2.60
N GLY A 111 1.15 21.38 1.61
CA GLY A 111 1.66 22.73 1.77
C GLY A 111 3.17 22.91 1.60
N ASN A 112 3.64 24.10 1.96
CA ASN A 112 5.03 24.50 1.94
C ASN A 112 5.92 23.49 2.71
N PRO A 113 7.03 23.00 2.13
CA PRO A 113 7.98 22.12 2.81
C PRO A 113 8.41 22.63 4.19
N ASP A 114 8.52 23.94 4.35
CA ASP A 114 8.93 24.57 5.62
C ASP A 114 7.84 24.49 6.70
N ILE A 115 6.58 24.37 6.32
CA ILE A 115 5.44 24.25 7.25
C ILE A 115 5.15 22.78 7.54
N ASN A 116 5.52 21.87 6.66
CA ASN A 116 5.00 20.51 6.62
C ASN A 116 5.84 19.45 7.33
N TYR A 117 6.99 19.82 7.86
CA TYR A 117 7.84 18.84 8.55
C TYR A 117 7.20 18.20 9.79
N ARG A 118 6.10 18.77 10.29
CA ARG A 118 5.36 18.26 11.46
C ARG A 118 4.10 17.50 11.09
N HIS A 119 3.67 17.49 9.84
CA HIS A 119 2.50 16.76 9.43
C HIS A 119 2.85 15.28 9.24
N LEU A 120 2.24 14.44 10.04
CA LEU A 120 2.30 13.00 9.92
C LEU A 120 0.97 12.56 9.33
N ASP A 121 0.92 12.44 8.01
CA ASP A 121 -0.29 12.23 7.22
C ASP A 121 -0.37 10.84 6.57
N ASN A 122 0.63 10.00 6.81
CA ASN A 122 0.61 8.59 6.47
C ASN A 122 0.98 7.73 7.68
N SER A 123 0.34 6.58 7.84
CA SER A 123 0.67 5.57 8.84
C SER A 123 1.12 4.29 8.13
N MET A 124 2.37 3.92 8.32
CA MET A 124 2.82 2.57 7.97
C MET A 124 2.30 1.58 9.00
N TYR A 125 1.93 0.38 8.57
CA TYR A 125 1.46 -0.67 9.49
C TYR A 125 2.35 -1.89 9.45
N LEU A 126 2.88 -2.27 10.60
CA LEU A 126 3.55 -3.54 10.81
C LEU A 126 2.53 -4.52 11.38
N ILE A 127 2.23 -5.58 10.62
CA ILE A 127 1.32 -6.65 11.00
C ILE A 127 2.15 -7.87 11.37
N GLU A 128 2.01 -8.34 12.61
CA GLU A 128 2.71 -9.50 13.12
C GLU A 128 1.70 -10.63 13.37
N THR A 129 1.85 -11.73 12.67
CA THR A 129 1.00 -12.93 12.83
C THR A 129 1.71 -14.18 12.29
N GLY A 130 1.42 -15.35 12.85
CA GLY A 130 2.05 -16.61 12.42
C GLY A 130 3.57 -16.63 12.52
N GLY A 131 4.16 -15.80 13.39
CA GLY A 131 5.60 -15.60 13.50
C GLY A 131 6.22 -14.81 12.35
N MET A 132 5.40 -14.19 11.49
CA MET A 132 5.79 -13.38 10.34
C MET A 132 5.56 -11.90 10.62
N LYS A 133 6.34 -11.05 9.96
CA LYS A 133 6.23 -9.59 9.97
C LYS A 133 5.92 -9.07 8.57
N PHE A 134 4.76 -8.45 8.41
CA PHE A 134 4.30 -7.83 7.17
C PHE A 134 4.28 -6.32 7.35
N LEU A 135 4.97 -5.58 6.48
CA LEU A 135 4.97 -4.12 6.50
C LEU A 135 4.14 -3.58 5.35
N MET A 136 3.09 -2.82 5.68
CA MET A 136 2.34 -2.01 4.73
C MET A 136 2.97 -0.61 4.70
N TRP A 137 3.63 -0.26 3.60
CA TRP A 137 4.30 1.03 3.48
C TRP A 137 3.32 2.17 3.23
N GLY A 138 2.19 1.87 2.58
CA GLY A 138 1.28 2.90 2.08
C GLY A 138 1.97 3.79 1.06
N ASP A 139 1.56 5.04 0.98
CA ASP A 139 2.17 6.04 0.09
C ASP A 139 3.26 6.86 0.81
N ASN A 140 3.97 6.19 1.71
CA ASN A 140 5.01 6.82 2.53
C ASN A 140 6.21 7.26 1.68
N ARG A 141 6.87 8.31 2.13
CA ARG A 141 8.14 8.80 1.55
C ARG A 141 9.24 7.72 1.62
N PRO A 142 10.27 7.79 0.72
CA PRO A 142 11.33 6.78 0.65
C PRO A 142 12.43 6.96 1.73
N ASP A 143 12.31 7.98 2.58
CA ASP A 143 13.29 8.37 3.60
C ASP A 143 12.61 8.64 4.95
N PRO A 144 11.95 7.64 5.56
CA PRO A 144 11.30 7.77 6.85
C PRO A 144 12.33 8.16 7.94
N SER A 145 11.83 8.67 9.06
CA SER A 145 12.71 9.03 10.16
C SER A 145 13.44 7.82 10.75
N GLU A 146 14.62 8.05 11.35
CA GLU A 146 15.37 6.99 12.06
C GLU A 146 14.52 6.31 13.14
N LYS A 147 13.66 7.08 13.80
CA LYS A 147 12.72 6.55 14.78
C LYS A 147 11.73 5.58 14.15
N ALA A 148 11.14 5.94 13.01
CA ALA A 148 10.23 5.05 12.29
C ALA A 148 10.95 3.77 11.84
N LEU A 149 12.16 3.88 11.29
CA LEU A 149 12.98 2.73 10.91
C LEU A 149 13.32 1.83 12.08
N SER A 150 13.64 2.40 13.24
CA SER A 150 13.93 1.60 14.43
C SER A 150 12.71 0.84 14.95
N MET A 151 11.50 1.38 14.76
CA MET A 151 10.24 0.70 15.11
C MET A 151 9.90 -0.42 14.11
N ILE A 152 10.18 -0.22 12.82
CA ILE A 152 9.97 -1.23 11.77
C ILE A 152 10.91 -2.42 11.97
N GLY A 153 12.21 -2.15 12.07
CA GLY A 153 13.25 -3.18 12.07
C GLY A 153 13.27 -4.00 10.77
N ASN A 154 13.72 -5.24 10.85
CA ASN A 154 13.70 -6.16 9.70
C ASN A 154 12.30 -6.78 9.56
N VAL A 155 11.82 -6.95 8.32
CA VAL A 155 10.51 -7.52 8.02
C VAL A 155 10.63 -8.75 7.11
N ASP A 156 9.65 -9.62 7.16
CA ASP A 156 9.60 -10.79 6.28
C ASP A 156 9.02 -10.41 4.90
N VAL A 157 7.99 -9.57 4.90
CA VAL A 157 7.30 -9.12 3.69
C VAL A 157 7.09 -7.61 3.76
N VAL A 158 7.39 -6.90 2.69
CA VAL A 158 7.00 -5.50 2.52
C VAL A 158 6.05 -5.33 1.34
N PHE A 159 4.94 -4.64 1.56
CA PHE A 159 4.11 -4.09 0.50
C PHE A 159 4.60 -2.68 0.22
N VAL A 160 5.10 -2.44 -0.99
CA VAL A 160 5.80 -1.22 -1.37
C VAL A 160 5.21 -0.60 -2.62
N PRO A 161 4.98 0.73 -2.67
CA PRO A 161 4.50 1.37 -3.90
C PRO A 161 5.59 1.30 -4.99
N VAL A 162 5.19 0.86 -6.19
CA VAL A 162 6.08 0.73 -7.36
C VAL A 162 5.34 1.32 -8.56
N ASP A 163 5.18 2.62 -8.58
CA ASP A 163 4.47 3.28 -9.66
C ASP A 163 5.38 3.71 -10.84
N GLY A 164 6.69 3.73 -10.62
CA GLY A 164 7.69 4.02 -11.65
C GLY A 164 7.62 5.42 -12.27
N SER A 165 6.58 6.17 -11.95
CA SER A 165 6.21 7.42 -12.63
C SER A 165 6.55 8.67 -11.85
N LYS A 166 7.09 8.53 -10.64
CA LYS A 166 7.35 9.68 -9.77
C LYS A 166 6.10 10.23 -9.03
N HIS A 167 5.04 9.45 -9.01
CA HIS A 167 3.85 9.79 -8.24
C HIS A 167 4.11 9.54 -6.75
N ILE A 168 4.50 8.32 -6.39
CA ILE A 168 4.89 7.96 -5.03
C ILE A 168 6.37 7.58 -4.99
N LEU A 169 6.75 6.40 -5.50
CA LEU A 169 8.14 5.97 -5.55
C LEU A 169 8.54 5.58 -6.97
N ASP A 170 9.67 6.10 -7.45
CA ASP A 170 10.30 5.51 -8.61
C ASP A 170 10.90 4.14 -8.27
N TYR A 171 11.33 3.40 -9.29
CA TYR A 171 11.87 2.04 -9.10
C TYR A 171 13.08 2.00 -8.15
N SER A 172 13.98 2.98 -8.25
CA SER A 172 15.15 3.08 -7.38
C SER A 172 14.78 3.38 -5.92
N GLN A 173 13.74 4.18 -5.70
CA GLN A 173 13.23 4.45 -4.36
C GLN A 173 12.53 3.23 -3.76
N ALA A 174 11.80 2.46 -4.57
CA ALA A 174 11.22 1.20 -4.14
C ALA A 174 12.31 0.19 -3.72
N ASP A 175 13.39 0.06 -4.51
CA ASP A 175 14.55 -0.77 -4.17
C ASP A 175 15.21 -0.35 -2.85
N LYS A 176 15.36 0.97 -2.67
CA LYS A 176 15.89 1.52 -1.42
C LYS A 176 15.03 1.13 -0.22
N VAL A 177 13.71 1.20 -0.33
CA VAL A 177 12.79 0.80 0.74
C VAL A 177 12.95 -0.68 1.06
N VAL A 178 12.90 -1.56 0.05
CA VAL A 178 13.05 -3.02 0.23
C VAL A 178 14.34 -3.36 0.95
N SER A 179 15.46 -2.76 0.51
CA SER A 179 16.77 -2.95 1.12
C SER A 179 16.86 -2.41 2.55
N MET A 180 16.27 -1.24 2.80
CA MET A 180 16.30 -0.57 4.10
C MET A 180 15.61 -1.38 5.19
N VAL A 181 14.48 -2.01 4.88
CA VAL A 181 13.74 -2.85 5.82
C VAL A 181 14.16 -4.32 5.77
N LYS A 182 15.14 -4.66 4.93
CA LYS A 182 15.68 -6.03 4.74
C LYS A 182 14.59 -7.07 4.52
N ALA A 183 13.63 -6.75 3.65
CA ALA A 183 12.53 -7.64 3.38
C ALA A 183 12.98 -8.89 2.62
N ASN A 184 12.52 -10.07 3.04
CA ASN A 184 12.73 -11.29 2.26
C ASN A 184 11.89 -11.28 0.98
N ILE A 185 10.65 -10.79 1.07
CA ILE A 185 9.71 -10.69 -0.05
C ILE A 185 9.23 -9.24 -0.18
N ALA A 186 9.23 -8.74 -1.41
CA ALA A 186 8.60 -7.48 -1.78
C ALA A 186 7.35 -7.73 -2.61
N ILE A 187 6.24 -7.10 -2.24
CA ILE A 187 4.98 -7.14 -2.99
C ILE A 187 4.69 -5.72 -3.48
N PRO A 188 4.80 -5.47 -4.78
CA PRO A 188 4.52 -4.15 -5.33
C PRO A 188 3.03 -3.83 -5.27
N HIS A 189 2.72 -2.58 -4.99
CA HIS A 189 1.38 -2.00 -5.11
C HIS A 189 1.42 -0.63 -5.77
N HIS A 190 0.31 0.05 -5.86
CA HIS A 190 0.16 1.40 -6.43
C HIS A 190 0.63 1.52 -7.89
N TYR A 191 0.72 0.44 -8.64
CA TYR A 191 1.05 0.43 -10.06
C TYR A 191 -0.19 0.45 -10.95
N LEU A 192 0.00 0.81 -12.22
CA LEU A 192 -1.08 0.84 -13.20
C LEU A 192 -1.60 -0.57 -13.52
N VAL A 193 -2.90 -0.77 -13.31
CA VAL A 193 -3.65 -1.92 -13.79
C VAL A 193 -4.71 -1.41 -14.77
N LYS A 194 -4.40 -1.45 -16.06
CA LYS A 194 -5.22 -0.85 -17.14
C LYS A 194 -6.64 -1.40 -17.20
N GLU A 195 -6.81 -2.65 -16.81
CA GLU A 195 -8.09 -3.35 -16.83
C GLU A 195 -9.06 -2.79 -15.77
N THR A 196 -8.55 -2.16 -14.73
CA THR A 196 -9.33 -1.71 -13.56
C THR A 196 -9.51 -0.20 -13.48
N THR A 197 -8.85 0.59 -14.34
CA THR A 197 -8.93 2.04 -14.31
C THR A 197 -9.59 2.62 -15.57
N PHE A 198 -10.32 3.72 -15.41
CA PHE A 198 -10.91 4.47 -16.53
C PHE A 198 -10.00 5.54 -17.09
N VAL A 199 -9.24 6.18 -16.23
CA VAL A 199 -8.52 7.41 -16.56
C VAL A 199 -7.10 7.11 -17.01
N THR A 200 -6.56 8.03 -17.79
CA THR A 200 -5.11 8.07 -18.04
C THR A 200 -4.42 8.41 -16.74
N SER A 201 -3.56 7.51 -16.30
CA SER A 201 -2.84 7.64 -15.02
C SER A 201 -1.38 8.03 -15.25
N THR A 202 -0.78 8.67 -14.24
CA THR A 202 0.68 8.85 -14.17
C THR A 202 1.41 7.56 -13.81
N LEU A 203 0.68 6.55 -13.34
CA LEU A 203 1.25 5.29 -12.89
C LEU A 203 1.76 4.46 -14.07
N PHE A 204 2.88 3.78 -13.88
CA PHE A 204 3.41 2.79 -14.79
C PHE A 204 3.15 1.37 -14.29
N PRO A 205 3.13 0.36 -15.18
CA PRO A 205 3.08 -1.05 -14.77
C PRO A 205 4.33 -1.43 -13.98
N ALA A 206 4.18 -2.19 -12.90
CA ALA A 206 5.34 -2.66 -12.12
C ALA A 206 6.00 -3.94 -12.67
N LEU A 207 5.55 -4.48 -13.82
CA LEU A 207 6.10 -5.71 -14.39
C LEU A 207 7.58 -5.57 -14.75
N GLU A 208 7.97 -4.45 -15.36
CA GLU A 208 9.37 -4.21 -15.70
C GLU A 208 10.26 -4.19 -14.45
N TRP A 209 9.82 -3.52 -13.40
CA TRP A 209 10.53 -3.53 -12.13
C TRP A 209 10.61 -4.94 -11.53
N ALA A 210 9.50 -5.69 -11.53
CA ALA A 210 9.49 -7.05 -11.03
C ALA A 210 10.49 -7.96 -11.78
N GLN A 211 10.61 -7.77 -13.09
CA GLN A 211 11.52 -8.57 -13.95
C GLN A 211 13.01 -8.22 -13.76
N THR A 212 13.34 -7.09 -13.14
CA THR A 212 14.74 -6.78 -12.80
C THR A 212 15.22 -7.45 -11.51
N HIS A 213 14.32 -8.14 -10.81
CA HIS A 213 14.58 -8.85 -9.55
C HIS A 213 14.38 -10.35 -9.70
N GLU A 214 14.89 -11.12 -8.73
CA GLU A 214 14.37 -12.47 -8.55
C GLU A 214 12.88 -12.38 -8.23
N ASN A 215 12.05 -13.05 -9.00
CA ASN A 215 10.60 -12.85 -8.90
C ASN A 215 9.79 -14.13 -9.07
N THR A 216 8.55 -14.05 -8.61
CA THR A 216 7.48 -15.01 -8.85
C THR A 216 6.27 -14.25 -9.39
N LEU A 217 5.93 -14.45 -10.66
CA LEU A 217 4.69 -13.95 -11.21
C LEU A 217 3.56 -14.86 -10.72
N LEU A 218 2.67 -14.29 -9.90
CA LEU A 218 1.57 -15.05 -9.33
C LEU A 218 0.44 -15.19 -10.37
N ASP A 219 -0.14 -16.36 -10.44
CA ASP A 219 -1.27 -16.70 -11.33
C ASP A 219 -2.63 -16.62 -10.63
N ALA A 220 -2.63 -16.25 -9.34
CA ALA A 220 -3.83 -16.12 -8.52
C ALA A 220 -3.81 -14.82 -7.69
N ALA A 221 -4.99 -14.39 -7.24
CA ALA A 221 -5.15 -13.22 -6.37
C ALA A 221 -4.76 -13.50 -4.91
N THR A 222 -4.30 -14.69 -4.59
CA THR A 222 -3.91 -15.09 -3.23
C THR A 222 -2.63 -15.91 -3.25
N VAL A 223 -1.84 -15.75 -2.20
CA VAL A 223 -0.64 -16.55 -1.96
C VAL A 223 -0.51 -16.86 -0.47
N THR A 224 -0.07 -18.07 -0.15
CA THR A 224 0.25 -18.44 1.23
C THR A 224 1.74 -18.26 1.46
N ILE A 225 2.08 -17.44 2.46
CA ILE A 225 3.46 -17.15 2.84
C ILE A 225 3.69 -17.64 4.27
N ASN A 226 4.77 -18.40 4.49
CA ASN A 226 5.20 -18.87 5.80
C ASN A 226 6.74 -18.84 5.90
N LYS A 227 7.29 -19.11 7.06
CA LYS A 227 8.75 -19.07 7.27
C LYS A 227 9.57 -19.95 6.33
N SER A 228 9.02 -21.07 5.85
CA SER A 228 9.74 -21.93 4.92
C SER A 228 9.89 -21.32 3.52
N VAL A 229 8.92 -20.53 3.11
CA VAL A 229 8.93 -19.83 1.82
C VAL A 229 9.98 -18.71 1.78
N LEU A 230 10.35 -18.14 2.93
CA LEU A 230 11.33 -17.06 3.02
C LEU A 230 12.77 -17.53 2.81
N LYS A 231 13.03 -18.82 2.97
CA LYS A 231 14.39 -19.35 2.95
C LYS A 231 15.11 -19.03 1.64
N GLY A 232 16.24 -18.34 1.74
CA GLY A 232 17.06 -17.95 0.59
C GLY A 232 16.51 -16.78 -0.22
N LYS A 233 15.45 -16.10 0.26
CA LYS A 233 14.90 -14.90 -0.37
C LYS A 233 15.48 -13.64 0.28
N ASP A 234 15.85 -12.69 -0.58
CA ASP A 234 16.36 -11.37 -0.20
C ASP A 234 15.81 -10.36 -1.22
N GLY A 235 14.75 -9.66 -0.86
CA GLY A 235 14.04 -8.76 -1.76
C GLY A 235 13.33 -9.46 -2.93
N HIS A 236 13.02 -10.76 -2.83
CA HIS A 236 12.37 -11.52 -3.89
C HIS A 236 10.96 -10.96 -4.17
N VAL A 237 10.67 -10.63 -5.42
CA VAL A 237 9.41 -9.97 -5.79
C VAL A 237 8.30 -11.00 -6.01
N TYR A 238 7.17 -10.83 -5.31
CA TYR A 238 5.91 -11.50 -5.60
C TYR A 238 4.98 -10.53 -6.32
N TYR A 239 4.76 -10.77 -7.61
CA TYR A 239 3.99 -9.87 -8.46
C TYR A 239 2.61 -10.45 -8.80
N PHE A 240 1.56 -9.79 -8.33
CA PHE A 240 0.18 -10.18 -8.58
C PHE A 240 -0.34 -9.80 -9.97
N GLY A 241 0.30 -8.87 -10.66
CA GLY A 241 -0.16 -8.40 -11.96
C GLY A 241 -1.54 -7.74 -11.87
N SER A 242 -2.47 -8.21 -12.70
CA SER A 242 -3.88 -7.80 -12.68
C SER A 242 -4.78 -8.75 -11.86
N ASN A 243 -4.19 -9.77 -11.20
CA ASN A 243 -4.97 -10.68 -10.37
C ASN A 243 -5.53 -9.96 -9.14
N GLN A 244 -6.83 -10.02 -8.98
CA GLN A 244 -7.53 -9.39 -7.87
C GLN A 244 -8.64 -10.33 -7.38
N LEU A 245 -8.99 -10.18 -6.10
CA LEU A 245 -10.17 -10.86 -5.56
C LEU A 245 -11.41 -10.23 -6.21
N VAL A 246 -11.98 -10.93 -7.15
CA VAL A 246 -13.36 -10.67 -7.57
C VAL A 246 -14.22 -11.09 -6.39
N SER A 247 -15.24 -10.28 -6.03
CA SER A 247 -16.10 -10.50 -4.87
C SER A 247 -16.29 -11.99 -4.61
N ILE A 248 -15.84 -12.47 -3.44
CA ILE A 248 -16.23 -13.80 -2.99
C ILE A 248 -17.72 -13.69 -2.79
N GLY A 249 -18.49 -14.24 -3.74
CA GLY A 249 -19.94 -14.30 -3.63
C GLY A 249 -20.29 -14.83 -2.26
N SER A 250 -21.18 -14.13 -1.57
CA SER A 250 -21.78 -14.58 -0.32
C SER A 250 -22.04 -16.08 -0.43
N LYS A 251 -21.44 -16.86 0.43
CA LYS A 251 -21.85 -18.25 0.63
C LYS A 251 -23.32 -18.17 1.04
N ASN A 252 -24.21 -18.59 0.12
CA ASN A 252 -25.59 -18.92 0.47
C ASN A 252 -25.62 -20.05 1.47
#